data_72b4a6a7c0497ad86f76e840638a78d8
#
_entry.id   72b4a6a7c0497ad86f76e840638a78d8
#
_cell.length_a   1.000
_cell.length_b   1.000
_cell.length_c   1.000
_cell.angle_alpha   90.00
_cell.angle_beta   90.00
_cell.angle_gamma   90.00
#
_symmetry.space_group_name_H-M   'P 1'
#
loop_
_entity.id
_entity.type
_entity.pdbx_description
1 polymer ?
#
loop_
_entity_poly.entity_id
_entity_poly.type
_entity_poly.pdbx_seq_one_letter_code
_entity_poly.pdbx_strand_id
1 'polypeptide(L)'
;GLAMLRNSLAALTLGGARFAGKALAADGVLDKQGQHAFINFKISHLGYSWLYGSFKDFAGTFSFDEKNPDASKVAVSIQTASVDTNHAERDKHLRSDDFLNVGEFPTATFESTGVKSTGPDSADITGNLTLNGVTRPLVIKARLTGQGDDPWGGYRAGFEGTTSFSLKEFNIKKDLGPASQEVQLILSVEGVRQ
;
A
#
# COMPACT_ATOMS: atom_id res chain seq x y z
N GLY A 1 60.82 -28.97 33.10
CA GLY A 1 59.35 -28.94 33.35
C GLY A 1 58.68 -28.01 32.38
N LEU A 2 57.99 -28.55 31.38
CA LEU A 2 57.20 -27.78 30.47
C LEU A 2 55.84 -27.43 31.14
N ALA A 3 55.56 -26.16 31.33
CA ALA A 3 54.24 -25.68 31.72
C ALA A 3 53.40 -25.49 30.50
N MET A 4 52.30 -26.29 30.38
CA MET A 4 51.28 -26.08 29.36
C MET A 4 50.42 -24.92 29.75
N LEU A 5 50.43 -23.87 28.93
CA LEU A 5 49.45 -22.80 28.97
C LEU A 5 48.14 -23.33 28.36
N ARG A 6 47.12 -23.48 29.16
CA ARG A 6 45.75 -23.71 28.68
C ARG A 6 45.12 -22.34 28.37
N ASN A 7 44.98 -22.05 27.08
CA ASN A 7 44.17 -20.91 26.63
C ASN A 7 42.69 -21.24 26.85
N SER A 8 42.10 -20.61 27.83
CA SER A 8 40.64 -20.57 27.97
C SER A 8 40.11 -19.51 27.01
N LEU A 9 39.52 -19.95 25.90
CA LEU A 9 38.65 -19.11 25.10
C LEU A 9 37.37 -18.85 25.92
N ALA A 10 37.28 -17.67 26.49
CA ALA A 10 36.01 -17.19 26.99
C ALA A 10 35.14 -16.82 25.78
N ALA A 11 34.18 -17.67 25.47
CA ALA A 11 33.12 -17.32 24.54
C ALA A 11 32.29 -16.20 25.17
N LEU A 12 32.50 -14.98 24.67
CA LEU A 12 31.61 -13.86 24.95
C LEU A 12 30.27 -14.17 24.25
N THR A 13 29.37 -14.78 24.96
CA THR A 13 27.96 -14.78 24.53
C THR A 13 27.48 -13.34 24.63
N LEU A 14 27.40 -12.68 23.48
CA LEU A 14 26.59 -11.46 23.38
C LEU A 14 25.14 -11.91 23.70
N GLY A 15 24.80 -11.75 24.95
CA GLY A 15 23.42 -11.75 25.37
C GLY A 15 22.76 -10.55 24.71
N GLY A 16 22.22 -10.78 23.52
CA GLY A 16 21.32 -9.82 22.91
C GLY A 16 20.21 -9.58 23.92
N ALA A 17 20.23 -8.41 24.54
CA ALA A 17 19.11 -7.93 25.29
C ALA A 17 17.94 -7.89 24.30
N ARG A 18 17.15 -8.95 24.30
CA ARG A 18 15.83 -8.90 23.73
C ARG A 18 15.11 -7.90 24.63
N PHE A 19 15.11 -6.66 24.18
CA PHE A 19 14.10 -5.75 24.66
C PHE A 19 12.78 -6.46 24.35
N ALA A 20 12.14 -6.98 25.38
CA ALA A 20 10.73 -7.27 25.40
C ALA A 20 10.01 -5.93 25.35
N GLY A 21 10.41 -5.11 24.37
CA GLY A 21 9.63 -4.00 23.91
C GLY A 21 8.34 -4.61 23.44
N LYS A 22 7.28 -4.21 24.06
CA LYS A 22 5.91 -4.53 23.68
C LYS A 22 5.88 -4.56 22.16
N ALA A 23 5.77 -5.74 21.56
CA ALA A 23 5.52 -5.87 20.13
C ALA A 23 4.08 -5.40 19.91
N LEU A 24 3.90 -4.09 19.79
CA LEU A 24 2.60 -3.45 19.67
C LEU A 24 2.18 -3.33 18.20
N ALA A 25 3.15 -3.41 17.27
CA ALA A 25 2.92 -3.41 15.84
C ALA A 25 3.14 -4.81 15.27
N ALA A 26 2.21 -5.27 14.45
CA ALA A 26 2.38 -6.46 13.65
C ALA A 26 2.79 -6.05 12.24
N ASP A 27 3.95 -6.53 11.79
CA ASP A 27 4.38 -6.36 10.42
C ASP A 27 3.66 -7.37 9.53
N GLY A 28 3.26 -6.94 8.34
CA GLY A 28 2.55 -7.76 7.40
C GLY A 28 2.86 -7.41 5.95
N VAL A 29 2.52 -8.34 5.08
CA VAL A 29 2.51 -8.12 3.64
C VAL A 29 1.09 -8.25 3.11
N LEU A 30 0.79 -7.50 2.05
CA LEU A 30 -0.49 -7.62 1.37
C LEU A 30 -0.63 -9.01 0.74
N ASP A 31 -1.80 -9.64 0.93
CA ASP A 31 -2.09 -10.97 0.39
C ASP A 31 -2.44 -10.89 -1.09
N LYS A 32 -1.42 -10.64 -1.91
CA LYS A 32 -1.57 -10.69 -3.35
C LYS A 32 -1.59 -12.11 -3.89
N GLN A 33 -0.78 -12.99 -3.33
CA GLN A 33 -0.70 -14.38 -3.77
C GLN A 33 -2.03 -15.11 -3.56
N GLY A 34 -2.72 -14.86 -2.45
CA GLY A 34 -4.07 -15.38 -2.19
C GLY A 34 -5.17 -14.62 -2.93
N GLN A 35 -4.84 -13.56 -3.65
CA GLN A 35 -5.77 -12.72 -4.39
C GLN A 35 -6.82 -11.99 -3.53
N HIS A 36 -6.46 -11.62 -2.31
CA HIS A 36 -7.30 -10.86 -1.40
C HIS A 36 -6.80 -9.44 -1.18
N ALA A 37 -6.16 -8.87 -2.21
CA ALA A 37 -5.72 -7.49 -2.24
C ALA A 37 -6.07 -6.88 -3.59
N PHE A 38 -6.78 -5.76 -3.54
CA PHE A 38 -7.32 -5.08 -4.72
C PHE A 38 -7.02 -3.58 -4.63
N ILE A 39 -6.49 -3.03 -5.72
CA ILE A 39 -6.38 -1.60 -5.94
C ILE A 39 -7.24 -1.27 -7.14
N ASN A 40 -8.44 -0.76 -6.88
CA ASN A 40 -9.42 -0.42 -7.89
C ASN A 40 -9.57 1.09 -8.00
N PHE A 41 -10.03 1.54 -9.14
CA PHE A 41 -10.35 2.94 -9.35
C PHE A 41 -11.63 3.09 -10.16
N LYS A 42 -12.21 4.26 -10.06
CA LYS A 42 -13.28 4.69 -10.95
C LYS A 42 -13.10 6.14 -11.34
N ILE A 43 -13.50 6.45 -12.55
CA ILE A 43 -13.55 7.80 -13.09
C ILE A 43 -14.84 7.99 -13.86
N SER A 44 -15.42 9.17 -13.80
CA SER A 44 -16.63 9.46 -14.57
C SER A 44 -16.33 9.48 -16.08
N HIS A 45 -17.18 8.83 -16.85
CA HIS A 45 -17.19 8.95 -18.31
C HIS A 45 -18.16 10.05 -18.73
N LEU A 46 -17.66 11.23 -18.94
CA LEU A 46 -18.38 12.40 -19.41
C LEU A 46 -19.62 12.76 -18.57
N GLY A 47 -19.68 12.30 -17.32
CA GLY A 47 -20.84 12.47 -16.46
C GLY A 47 -21.98 11.48 -16.69
N TYR A 48 -21.84 10.54 -17.63
CA TYR A 48 -22.90 9.56 -17.95
C TYR A 48 -22.84 8.31 -17.09
N SER A 49 -21.65 7.82 -16.83
CA SER A 49 -21.43 6.55 -16.15
C SER A 49 -20.06 6.52 -15.49
N TRP A 50 -19.80 5.48 -14.73
CA TRP A 50 -18.49 5.22 -14.15
C TRP A 50 -17.70 4.23 -14.98
N LEU A 51 -16.46 4.56 -15.26
CA LEU A 51 -15.48 3.63 -15.77
C LEU A 51 -14.70 3.08 -14.60
N TYR A 52 -14.67 1.77 -14.45
CA TYR A 52 -13.94 1.06 -13.41
C TYR A 52 -12.66 0.44 -13.98
N GLY A 53 -11.63 0.41 -13.17
CA GLY A 53 -10.40 -0.26 -13.49
C GLY A 53 -9.68 -0.76 -12.26
N SER A 54 -8.60 -1.49 -12.46
CA SER A 54 -7.75 -2.00 -11.42
C SER A 54 -6.28 -1.98 -11.83
N PHE A 55 -5.39 -2.04 -10.84
CA PHE A 55 -3.98 -2.37 -11.05
C PHE A 55 -3.76 -3.78 -10.53
N LYS A 56 -3.36 -4.68 -11.41
CA LYS A 56 -3.23 -6.11 -11.10
C LYS A 56 -1.90 -6.49 -10.50
N ASP A 57 -0.87 -5.65 -10.64
CA ASP A 57 0.47 -5.93 -10.16
C ASP A 57 0.95 -4.84 -9.20
N PHE A 58 1.03 -5.20 -7.93
CA PHE A 58 1.50 -4.35 -6.86
C PHE A 58 2.03 -5.21 -5.72
N ALA A 59 2.78 -4.60 -4.82
CA ALA A 59 3.21 -5.19 -3.56
C ALA A 59 3.15 -4.14 -2.47
N GLY A 60 2.97 -4.57 -1.24
CA GLY A 60 2.92 -3.64 -0.13
C GLY A 60 3.22 -4.31 1.19
N THR A 61 3.66 -3.48 2.11
CA THR A 61 3.91 -3.84 3.50
C THR A 61 3.16 -2.89 4.42
N PHE A 62 2.83 -3.37 5.59
CA PHE A 62 2.24 -2.54 6.62
C PHE A 62 2.75 -2.97 8.01
N SER A 63 2.72 -2.02 8.92
CA SER A 63 2.93 -2.25 10.34
C SER A 63 1.69 -1.73 11.06
N PHE A 64 0.94 -2.61 11.68
CA PHE A 64 -0.33 -2.27 12.32
C PHE A 64 -0.24 -2.54 13.82
N ASP A 65 -0.54 -1.50 14.61
CA ASP A 65 -0.61 -1.56 16.07
C ASP A 65 -2.05 -1.37 16.52
N GLU A 66 -2.68 -2.45 16.99
CA GLU A 66 -4.06 -2.42 17.50
C GLU A 66 -4.23 -1.53 18.72
N LYS A 67 -3.19 -1.42 19.56
CA LYS A 67 -3.23 -0.62 20.79
C LYS A 67 -2.90 0.84 20.57
N ASN A 68 -2.12 1.12 19.52
CA ASN A 68 -1.76 2.46 19.12
C ASN A 68 -1.81 2.56 17.58
N PRO A 69 -3.01 2.62 16.99
CA PRO A 69 -3.16 2.68 15.53
C PRO A 69 -2.38 3.82 14.87
N ASP A 70 -2.15 4.92 15.60
CA ASP A 70 -1.41 6.07 15.08
C ASP A 70 0.09 5.77 14.83
N ALA A 71 0.62 4.69 15.41
CA ALA A 71 1.98 4.20 15.12
C ALA A 71 2.06 3.32 13.85
N SER A 72 0.93 3.06 13.20
CA SER A 72 0.86 2.22 12.01
C SER A 72 1.52 2.87 10.80
N LYS A 73 2.03 2.04 9.88
CA LYS A 73 2.69 2.48 8.66
C LYS A 73 2.26 1.61 7.48
N VAL A 74 2.23 2.20 6.30
CA VAL A 74 1.89 1.54 5.04
C VAL A 74 2.84 2.00 3.94
N ALA A 75 3.30 1.07 3.13
CA ALA A 75 4.05 1.35 1.90
C ALA A 75 3.58 0.42 0.79
N VAL A 76 3.27 0.96 -0.37
CA VAL A 76 2.78 0.22 -1.54
C VAL A 76 3.55 0.65 -2.78
N SER A 77 3.90 -0.32 -3.61
CA SER A 77 4.48 -0.10 -4.93
C SER A 77 3.60 -0.78 -5.98
N ILE A 78 3.24 -0.04 -7.02
CA ILE A 78 2.31 -0.45 -8.07
C ILE A 78 3.03 -0.43 -9.40
N GLN A 79 2.94 -1.52 -10.17
CA GLN A 79 3.36 -1.54 -11.56
C GLN A 79 2.28 -0.88 -12.41
N THR A 80 2.55 0.30 -12.94
CA THR A 80 1.55 1.09 -13.67
C THR A 80 1.09 0.44 -14.96
N ALA A 81 1.96 -0.37 -15.59
CA ALA A 81 1.59 -1.13 -16.78
C ALA A 81 0.52 -2.20 -16.52
N SER A 82 0.26 -2.54 -15.25
CA SER A 82 -0.76 -3.53 -14.87
C SER A 82 -2.19 -3.00 -14.87
N VAL A 83 -2.40 -1.77 -15.32
CA VAL A 83 -3.74 -1.18 -15.44
C VAL A 83 -4.64 -2.05 -16.32
N ASP A 84 -5.86 -2.27 -15.85
CA ASP A 84 -6.86 -3.08 -16.53
C ASP A 84 -8.25 -2.46 -16.35
N THR A 85 -8.85 -2.05 -17.45
CA THR A 85 -10.22 -1.53 -17.51
C THR A 85 -11.13 -2.41 -18.34
N ASN A 86 -10.72 -3.64 -18.62
CA ASN A 86 -11.45 -4.62 -19.43
C ASN A 86 -11.65 -4.18 -20.90
N HIS A 87 -10.69 -3.44 -21.46
CA HIS A 87 -10.71 -3.01 -22.85
C HIS A 87 -9.28 -2.78 -23.36
N ALA A 88 -8.79 -3.66 -24.21
CA ALA A 88 -7.38 -3.69 -24.60
C ALA A 88 -6.86 -2.38 -25.22
N GLU A 89 -7.64 -1.77 -26.12
CA GLU A 89 -7.24 -0.50 -26.75
C GLU A 89 -7.24 0.67 -25.76
N ARG A 90 -8.22 0.72 -24.87
CA ARG A 90 -8.24 1.72 -23.82
C ARG A 90 -7.06 1.54 -22.87
N ASP A 91 -6.77 0.32 -22.45
CA ASP A 91 -5.65 0.03 -21.56
C ASP A 91 -4.30 0.39 -22.20
N LYS A 92 -4.16 0.13 -23.50
CA LYS A 92 -2.99 0.56 -24.25
C LYS A 92 -2.82 2.10 -24.25
N HIS A 93 -3.91 2.83 -24.43
CA HIS A 93 -3.90 4.29 -24.37
C HIS A 93 -3.59 4.81 -22.95
N LEU A 94 -4.14 4.16 -21.94
CA LEU A 94 -3.84 4.51 -20.54
C LEU A 94 -2.37 4.31 -20.18
N ARG A 95 -1.69 3.34 -20.78
CA ARG A 95 -0.25 3.13 -20.59
C ARG A 95 0.63 4.13 -21.34
N SER A 96 0.06 4.86 -22.30
CA SER A 96 0.79 5.80 -23.13
C SER A 96 1.20 7.08 -22.39
N ASP A 97 1.97 7.93 -23.05
CA ASP A 97 2.40 9.23 -22.55
C ASP A 97 1.26 10.24 -22.39
N ASP A 98 0.09 9.99 -22.96
CA ASP A 98 -1.13 10.77 -22.66
C ASP A 98 -1.61 10.60 -21.22
N PHE A 99 -1.32 9.49 -20.56
CA PHE A 99 -1.80 9.15 -19.23
C PHE A 99 -0.71 8.69 -18.29
N LEU A 100 -0.54 7.39 -18.10
CA LEU A 100 0.36 6.84 -17.09
C LEU A 100 1.83 6.87 -17.50
N ASN A 101 2.11 6.97 -18.80
CA ASN A 101 3.47 7.02 -19.33
C ASN A 101 4.39 5.95 -18.71
N VAL A 102 3.95 4.71 -18.82
CA VAL A 102 4.58 3.59 -18.10
C VAL A 102 6.01 3.29 -18.59
N GLY A 103 6.35 3.70 -19.81
CA GLY A 103 7.70 3.57 -20.33
C GLY A 103 8.72 4.43 -19.57
N GLU A 104 8.32 5.60 -19.13
CA GLU A 104 9.15 6.53 -18.36
C GLU A 104 8.96 6.37 -16.85
N PHE A 105 7.72 6.13 -16.43
CA PHE A 105 7.34 5.99 -15.02
C PHE A 105 6.67 4.63 -14.76
N PRO A 106 7.44 3.55 -14.72
CA PRO A 106 6.87 2.20 -14.62
C PRO A 106 6.22 1.88 -13.28
N THR A 107 6.51 2.64 -12.23
CA THR A 107 5.96 2.42 -10.88
C THR A 107 5.25 3.65 -10.35
N ALA A 108 4.19 3.42 -9.59
CA ALA A 108 3.60 4.38 -8.67
C ALA A 108 3.79 3.88 -7.24
N THR A 109 4.03 4.79 -6.31
CA THR A 109 4.27 4.43 -4.90
C THR A 109 3.41 5.25 -3.97
N PHE A 110 2.98 4.63 -2.89
CA PHE A 110 2.39 5.33 -1.75
C PHE A 110 3.18 4.99 -0.50
N GLU A 111 3.52 6.01 0.27
CA GLU A 111 4.23 5.86 1.54
C GLU A 111 3.54 6.73 2.59
N SER A 112 3.07 6.11 3.66
CA SER A 112 2.40 6.84 4.72
C SER A 112 3.36 7.73 5.48
N THR A 113 2.89 8.90 5.88
CA THR A 113 3.60 9.86 6.73
C THR A 113 2.96 10.02 8.09
N GLY A 114 1.73 9.58 8.26
CA GLY A 114 1.02 9.61 9.53
C GLY A 114 -0.31 8.88 9.45
N VAL A 115 -0.73 8.33 10.57
CA VAL A 115 -2.02 7.67 10.73
C VAL A 115 -2.71 8.30 11.93
N LYS A 116 -3.97 8.66 11.77
CA LYS A 116 -4.79 9.23 12.83
C LYS A 116 -6.08 8.44 12.97
N SER A 117 -6.30 7.82 14.12
CA SER A 117 -7.57 7.17 14.43
C SER A 117 -8.72 8.17 14.41
N THR A 118 -9.81 7.80 13.73
CA THR A 118 -11.04 8.60 13.62
C THR A 118 -12.24 7.93 14.28
N GLY A 119 -12.05 6.70 14.75
CA GLY A 119 -13.05 5.88 15.44
C GLY A 119 -12.45 4.55 15.87
N PRO A 120 -13.23 3.61 16.44
CA PRO A 120 -12.74 2.32 16.92
C PRO A 120 -12.07 1.49 15.81
N ASP A 121 -12.61 1.56 14.59
CA ASP A 121 -12.16 0.76 13.44
C ASP A 121 -11.81 1.61 12.22
N SER A 122 -11.66 2.92 12.39
CA SER A 122 -11.39 3.84 11.30
C SER A 122 -10.17 4.71 11.56
N ALA A 123 -9.52 5.12 10.48
CA ALA A 123 -8.36 6.00 10.52
C ALA A 123 -8.21 6.80 9.24
N ASP A 124 -7.59 7.96 9.35
CA ASP A 124 -7.06 8.70 8.21
C ASP A 124 -5.58 8.36 8.06
N ILE A 125 -5.22 7.85 6.89
CA ILE A 125 -3.83 7.56 6.53
C ILE A 125 -3.36 8.66 5.60
N THR A 126 -2.51 9.52 6.12
CA THR A 126 -1.84 10.54 5.32
C THR A 126 -0.55 9.97 4.74
N GLY A 127 -0.27 10.25 3.49
CA GLY A 127 0.96 9.79 2.85
C GLY A 127 1.21 10.50 1.54
N ASN A 128 2.31 10.14 0.91
CA ASN A 128 2.72 10.67 -0.37
C ASN A 128 2.48 9.66 -1.48
N LEU A 129 1.67 10.03 -2.45
CA LEU A 129 1.52 9.31 -3.71
C LEU A 129 2.50 9.88 -4.74
N THR A 130 3.31 9.02 -5.31
CA THR A 130 4.14 9.34 -6.48
C THR A 130 3.55 8.64 -7.68
N LEU A 131 3.11 9.40 -8.66
CA LEU A 131 2.49 8.93 -9.89
C LEU A 131 2.96 9.81 -11.03
N ASN A 132 3.29 9.22 -12.16
CA ASN A 132 3.75 9.96 -13.34
C ASN A 132 4.91 10.93 -13.02
N GLY A 133 5.81 10.52 -12.13
CA GLY A 133 6.96 11.31 -11.68
C GLY A 133 6.63 12.47 -10.73
N VAL A 134 5.40 12.63 -10.31
CA VAL A 134 4.94 13.70 -9.42
C VAL A 134 4.54 13.13 -8.06
N THR A 135 5.01 13.75 -7.00
CA THR A 135 4.68 13.37 -5.63
C THR A 135 3.72 14.38 -5.01
N ARG A 136 2.60 13.91 -4.51
CA ARG A 136 1.58 14.72 -3.84
C ARG A 136 1.08 14.05 -2.58
N PRO A 137 0.73 14.82 -1.53
CA PRO A 137 0.10 14.26 -0.35
C PRO A 137 -1.34 13.82 -0.64
N LEU A 138 -1.73 12.70 -0.06
CA LEU A 138 -3.10 12.18 -0.06
C LEU A 138 -3.51 11.80 1.35
N VAL A 139 -4.82 11.74 1.57
CA VAL A 139 -5.42 11.13 2.77
C VAL A 139 -6.29 9.98 2.32
N ILE A 140 -5.98 8.78 2.80
CA ILE A 140 -6.82 7.59 2.61
C ILE A 140 -7.72 7.45 3.81
N LYS A 141 -9.03 7.42 3.58
CA LYS A 141 -10.02 7.08 4.59
C LYS A 141 -10.07 5.57 4.71
N ALA A 142 -9.55 5.03 5.80
CA ALA A 142 -9.40 3.60 6.02
C ALA A 142 -10.31 3.08 7.11
N ARG A 143 -10.73 1.82 6.95
CA ARG A 143 -11.50 1.10 7.94
C ARG A 143 -10.99 -0.34 8.06
N LEU A 144 -10.82 -0.80 9.31
CA LEU A 144 -10.56 -2.20 9.61
C LEU A 144 -11.86 -2.98 9.38
N THR A 145 -11.84 -3.96 8.47
CA THR A 145 -13.00 -4.81 8.19
C THR A 145 -13.04 -6.06 9.07
N GLY A 146 -11.88 -6.53 9.49
CA GLY A 146 -11.77 -7.67 10.38
C GLY A 146 -10.33 -8.06 10.63
N GLN A 147 -10.10 -8.84 11.68
CA GLN A 147 -8.79 -9.39 12.00
C GLN A 147 -8.93 -10.64 12.84
N GLY A 148 -7.96 -11.50 12.80
CA GLY A 148 -7.91 -12.71 13.59
C GLY A 148 -7.04 -13.80 12.99
N ASP A 149 -7.03 -14.94 13.66
CA ASP A 149 -6.37 -16.16 13.19
C ASP A 149 -7.09 -16.69 11.94
N ASP A 150 -6.31 -17.04 10.94
CA ASP A 150 -6.85 -17.64 9.72
C ASP A 150 -6.85 -19.18 9.79
N PRO A 151 -7.59 -19.86 8.90
CA PRO A 151 -7.67 -21.32 8.89
C PRO A 151 -6.35 -22.00 8.52
N TRP A 152 -5.35 -21.27 8.07
CA TRP A 152 -4.08 -21.81 7.57
C TRP A 152 -2.92 -21.58 8.54
N GLY A 153 -3.21 -21.18 9.79
CA GLY A 153 -2.21 -21.01 10.84
C GLY A 153 -1.55 -19.64 10.85
N GLY A 154 -2.07 -18.68 10.10
CA GLY A 154 -1.61 -17.30 10.08
C GLY A 154 -2.53 -16.36 10.85
N TYR A 155 -2.14 -15.10 10.90
CA TYR A 155 -2.98 -14.02 11.41
C TYR A 155 -3.16 -12.97 10.31
N ARG A 156 -4.40 -12.55 10.11
CA ARG A 156 -4.78 -11.60 9.06
C ARG A 156 -5.50 -10.40 9.64
N ALA A 157 -5.31 -9.26 8.95
CA ALA A 157 -6.11 -8.06 9.14
C ALA A 157 -6.57 -7.56 7.77
N GLY A 158 -7.85 -7.27 7.66
CA GLY A 158 -8.45 -6.75 6.45
C GLY A 158 -8.82 -5.28 6.59
N PHE A 159 -8.56 -4.50 5.55
CA PHE A 159 -8.83 -3.08 5.50
C PHE A 159 -9.51 -2.72 4.19
N GLU A 160 -10.40 -1.74 4.27
CA GLU A 160 -10.86 -1.02 3.09
C GLU A 160 -10.44 0.44 3.18
N GLY A 161 -10.23 1.07 2.04
CA GLY A 161 -9.81 2.46 1.99
C GLY A 161 -10.33 3.15 0.75
N THR A 162 -10.55 4.46 0.86
CA THR A 162 -10.93 5.30 -0.26
C THR A 162 -10.13 6.59 -0.24
N THR A 163 -9.81 7.07 -1.42
CA THR A 163 -9.22 8.39 -1.62
C THR A 163 -9.54 8.87 -3.02
N SER A 164 -9.27 10.12 -3.29
CA SER A 164 -9.43 10.67 -4.63
C SER A 164 -8.31 11.67 -4.92
N PHE A 165 -8.02 11.85 -6.19
CA PHE A 165 -7.07 12.85 -6.67
C PHE A 165 -7.44 13.33 -8.07
N SER A 166 -6.96 14.51 -8.42
CA SER A 166 -7.12 15.07 -9.76
C SER A 166 -5.98 14.62 -10.68
N LEU A 167 -6.29 14.26 -11.92
CA LEU A 167 -5.29 13.90 -12.93
C LEU A 167 -4.27 15.03 -13.14
N LYS A 168 -4.71 16.29 -13.11
CA LYS A 168 -3.84 17.46 -13.29
C LYS A 168 -2.80 17.60 -12.19
N GLU A 169 -3.09 17.18 -10.98
CA GLU A 169 -2.13 17.22 -9.86
C GLU A 169 -0.93 16.31 -10.11
N PHE A 170 -1.07 15.31 -10.97
CA PHE A 170 -0.01 14.37 -11.35
C PHE A 170 0.49 14.57 -12.78
N ASN A 171 0.38 15.79 -13.28
CA ASN A 171 0.87 16.15 -14.62
C ASN A 171 0.28 15.30 -15.76
N ILE A 172 -0.90 14.76 -15.58
CA ILE A 172 -1.67 14.08 -16.61
C ILE A 172 -2.56 15.11 -17.27
N LYS A 173 -2.14 15.60 -18.44
CA LYS A 173 -2.71 16.79 -19.07
C LYS A 173 -3.83 16.48 -20.05
N LYS A 174 -4.02 15.21 -20.39
CA LYS A 174 -5.08 14.84 -21.32
C LYS A 174 -6.43 15.31 -20.80
N ASP A 175 -7.11 16.14 -21.56
CA ASP A 175 -8.42 16.64 -21.19
C ASP A 175 -9.49 15.63 -21.55
N LEU A 176 -10.13 15.09 -20.53
CA LEU A 176 -11.26 14.15 -20.64
C LEU A 176 -12.60 14.84 -20.36
N GLY A 177 -12.61 16.17 -20.28
CA GLY A 177 -13.76 16.96 -19.87
C GLY A 177 -13.85 17.16 -18.35
N PRO A 178 -14.65 18.14 -17.89
CA PRO A 178 -14.67 18.52 -16.47
C PRO A 178 -15.19 17.42 -15.54
N ALA A 179 -16.07 16.54 -16.01
CA ALA A 179 -16.60 15.45 -15.20
C ALA A 179 -15.59 14.29 -14.98
N SER A 180 -14.50 14.26 -15.76
CA SER A 180 -13.53 13.16 -15.80
C SER A 180 -12.15 13.59 -15.29
N GLN A 181 -12.08 14.57 -14.41
CA GLN A 181 -10.82 15.09 -13.86
C GLN A 181 -10.40 14.35 -12.57
N GLU A 182 -11.34 13.80 -11.85
CA GLU A 182 -11.11 13.18 -10.55
C GLU A 182 -11.15 11.66 -10.65
N VAL A 183 -10.10 11.03 -10.14
CA VAL A 183 -10.01 9.57 -9.97
C VAL A 183 -10.29 9.22 -8.53
N GLN A 184 -11.19 8.29 -8.30
CA GLN A 184 -11.44 7.70 -6.99
C GLN A 184 -10.73 6.36 -6.89
N LEU A 185 -9.94 6.18 -5.85
CA LEU A 185 -9.32 4.90 -5.52
C LEU A 185 -10.15 4.17 -4.49
N ILE A 186 -10.32 2.88 -4.70
CA ILE A 186 -11.09 1.99 -3.84
C ILE A 186 -10.21 0.80 -3.53
N LEU A 187 -9.83 0.67 -2.27
CA LEU A 187 -8.86 -0.32 -1.81
C LEU A 187 -9.56 -1.35 -0.94
N SER A 188 -9.25 -2.62 -1.17
CA SER A 188 -9.66 -3.70 -0.28
C SER A 188 -8.49 -4.66 -0.17
N VAL A 189 -7.90 -4.76 1.02
CA VAL A 189 -6.67 -5.53 1.20
C VAL A 189 -6.74 -6.37 2.46
N GLU A 190 -6.23 -7.58 2.36
CA GLU A 190 -5.85 -8.39 3.52
C GLU A 190 -4.34 -8.33 3.67
N GLY A 191 -3.90 -8.22 4.90
CA GLY A 191 -2.51 -8.32 5.25
C GLY A 191 -2.26 -9.57 6.08
N VAL A 192 -1.19 -10.27 5.77
CA VAL A 192 -0.75 -11.47 6.50
C VAL A 192 0.42 -11.09 7.37
N ARG A 193 0.30 -11.36 8.68
CA ARG A 193 1.37 -11.13 9.65
C ARG A 193 2.60 -11.99 9.29
N GLN A 194 3.75 -11.37 9.39
CA GLN A 194 5.04 -12.02 9.19
C GLN A 194 5.69 -12.40 10.51
#